data_6ddf5b21ada51660fbb994c431a3d15e
#
_entry.id   6ddf5b21ada51660fbb994c431a3d15e
#
_cell.length_a   1.000
_cell.length_b   1.000
_cell.length_c   1.000
_cell.angle_alpha   90.00
_cell.angle_beta   90.00
_cell.angle_gamma   90.00
#
_symmetry.space_group_name_H-M   'P 1'
#
loop_
_entity.id
_entity.type
_entity.pdbx_description
1 polymer ?
#
loop_
_entity_poly.entity_id
_entity_poly.type
_entity_poly.pdbx_seq_one_letter_code
_entity_poly.pdbx_strand_id
1 'polypeptide(L)'
;MCDTQGVEGPDLASLLLRVIVGVTLVAHGYNHVWGGGGLPGTARWFESIGIRPGRLHAALASGFELAGGVMLILGLLTPLAAATAVGTMAVALVANHWRNGFFIFRPGEGYEYVLMLVIVACAIGALGGGQVSLDRALGLADDLEGWAGLAVVVGLGGGGTVLLLVTCWRPPPRSAT
;
A
#
# COMPACT_ATOMS: atom_id res chain seq x y z
N MET A 1 22.86 29.86 -3.24
CA MET A 1 22.61 30.05 -1.80
C MET A 1 22.13 28.68 -1.33
N CYS A 2 22.97 27.92 -0.65
CA CYS A 2 22.59 26.58 -0.19
C CYS A 2 21.63 26.79 0.99
N ASP A 3 20.35 26.52 0.75
CA ASP A 3 19.34 26.60 1.80
C ASP A 3 19.56 25.43 2.76
N THR A 4 20.22 25.69 3.88
CA THR A 4 20.40 24.74 4.98
C THR A 4 19.13 24.72 5.85
N GLN A 5 17.98 24.46 5.24
CA GLN A 5 16.77 24.18 6.00
C GLN A 5 17.05 22.91 6.81
N GLY A 6 17.04 23.04 8.12
CA GLY A 6 17.17 21.88 9.03
C GLY A 6 15.97 20.95 8.88
N VAL A 7 16.10 19.73 9.39
CA VAL A 7 14.96 18.78 9.42
C VAL A 7 13.84 19.38 10.29
N GLU A 8 12.67 19.56 9.71
CA GLU A 8 11.51 20.14 10.39
C GLU A 8 10.48 19.06 10.79
N GLY A 9 9.43 19.46 11.51
CA GLY A 9 8.38 18.57 11.97
C GLY A 9 7.72 17.73 10.85
N PRO A 10 7.36 18.32 9.69
CA PRO A 10 6.82 17.56 8.56
C PRO A 10 7.79 16.50 8.02
N ASP A 11 9.09 16.76 8.00
CA ASP A 11 10.11 15.80 7.54
C ASP A 11 10.18 14.57 8.46
N LEU A 12 10.15 14.81 9.77
CA LEU A 12 10.12 13.75 10.78
C LEU A 12 8.83 12.94 10.69
N ALA A 13 7.68 13.61 10.49
CA ALA A 13 6.41 12.94 10.31
C ALA A 13 6.43 12.05 9.06
N SER A 14 6.91 12.58 7.92
CA SER A 14 7.06 11.79 6.69
C SER A 14 7.97 10.58 6.93
N LEU A 15 9.15 10.77 7.53
CA LEU A 15 10.08 9.68 7.81
C LEU A 15 9.43 8.57 8.65
N LEU A 16 8.78 8.93 9.76
CA LEU A 16 8.15 7.95 10.66
C LEU A 16 7.03 7.18 9.95
N LEU A 17 6.16 7.88 9.22
CA LEU A 17 5.05 7.27 8.49
C LEU A 17 5.55 6.36 7.36
N ARG A 18 6.54 6.79 6.59
CA ARG A 18 7.15 5.99 5.52
C ARG A 18 7.79 4.72 6.08
N VAL A 19 8.54 4.83 7.17
CA VAL A 19 9.23 3.68 7.75
C VAL A 19 8.22 2.66 8.27
N ILE A 20 7.22 3.08 9.06
CA ILE A 20 6.26 2.12 9.63
C ILE A 20 5.40 1.45 8.56
N VAL A 21 4.88 2.22 7.59
CA VAL A 21 4.10 1.64 6.48
C VAL A 21 4.99 0.76 5.60
N GLY A 22 6.21 1.20 5.30
CA GLY A 22 7.16 0.43 4.51
C GLY A 22 7.53 -0.90 5.15
N VAL A 23 7.83 -0.92 6.45
CA VAL A 23 8.10 -2.16 7.20
C VAL A 23 6.88 -3.07 7.19
N THR A 24 5.69 -2.51 7.38
CA THR A 24 4.44 -3.27 7.32
C THR A 24 4.26 -3.95 5.96
N LEU A 25 4.44 -3.21 4.86
CA LEU A 25 4.34 -3.79 3.50
C LEU A 25 5.38 -4.87 3.26
N VAL A 26 6.65 -4.63 3.64
CA VAL A 26 7.70 -5.64 3.50
C VAL A 26 7.35 -6.92 4.28
N ALA A 27 6.82 -6.78 5.50
CA ALA A 27 6.41 -7.94 6.30
C ALA A 27 5.27 -8.72 5.63
N HIS A 28 4.27 -8.03 5.06
CA HIS A 28 3.17 -8.66 4.32
C HIS A 28 3.67 -9.35 3.05
N GLY A 29 4.43 -8.67 2.21
CA GLY A 29 5.01 -9.23 0.99
C GLY A 29 5.94 -10.41 1.28
N TYR A 30 6.74 -10.32 2.34
CA TYR A 30 7.56 -11.45 2.83
C TYR A 30 6.68 -12.64 3.20
N ASN A 31 5.64 -12.42 3.99
CA ASN A 31 4.72 -13.48 4.38
C ASN A 31 4.01 -14.13 3.19
N HIS A 32 3.66 -13.37 2.15
CA HIS A 32 3.07 -13.90 0.92
C HIS A 32 3.99 -14.89 0.19
N VAL A 33 5.30 -14.63 0.21
CA VAL A 33 6.28 -15.43 -0.55
C VAL A 33 6.84 -16.58 0.27
N TRP A 34 7.16 -16.36 1.55
CA TRP A 34 7.87 -17.31 2.40
C TRP A 34 7.07 -17.80 3.62
N GLY A 35 5.91 -17.19 3.91
CA GLY A 35 5.00 -17.63 4.98
C GLY A 35 4.10 -18.79 4.55
N GLY A 36 3.21 -19.23 5.43
CA GLY A 36 2.31 -20.37 5.39
C GLY A 36 1.78 -20.89 4.04
N GLY A 37 2.60 -21.63 3.29
CA GLY A 37 2.27 -22.18 1.97
C GLY A 37 2.87 -21.41 0.80
N GLY A 38 3.62 -20.34 1.09
CA GLY A 38 4.34 -19.51 0.12
C GLY A 38 3.45 -18.91 -0.96
N LEU A 39 4.05 -18.45 -2.04
CA LEU A 39 3.34 -17.85 -3.16
C LEU A 39 2.19 -18.72 -3.73
N PRO A 40 2.31 -20.06 -3.84
CA PRO A 40 1.19 -20.91 -4.22
C PRO A 40 0.04 -20.90 -3.19
N GLY A 41 0.34 -20.77 -1.90
CA GLY A 41 -0.68 -20.63 -0.84
C GLY A 41 -1.44 -19.32 -0.96
N THR A 42 -0.71 -18.22 -1.12
CA THR A 42 -1.26 -16.89 -1.37
C THR A 42 -2.12 -16.86 -2.64
N ALA A 43 -1.70 -17.52 -3.71
CA ALA A 43 -2.47 -17.62 -4.95
C ALA A 43 -3.82 -18.33 -4.73
N ARG A 44 -3.84 -19.44 -4.00
CA ARG A 44 -5.10 -20.15 -3.65
C ARG A 44 -6.00 -19.28 -2.78
N TRP A 45 -5.43 -18.55 -1.82
CA TRP A 45 -6.19 -17.63 -0.99
C TRP A 45 -6.84 -16.51 -1.83
N PHE A 46 -6.10 -15.89 -2.76
CA PHE A 46 -6.67 -14.88 -3.68
C PHE A 46 -7.82 -15.44 -4.51
N GLU A 47 -7.69 -16.67 -5.03
CA GLU A 47 -8.78 -17.32 -5.75
C GLU A 47 -10.01 -17.56 -4.85
N SER A 48 -9.79 -17.90 -3.58
CA SER A 48 -10.87 -18.12 -2.62
C SER A 48 -11.67 -16.86 -2.30
N ILE A 49 -11.03 -15.68 -2.31
CA ILE A 49 -11.70 -14.38 -2.15
C ILE A 49 -12.21 -13.79 -3.48
N GLY A 50 -12.04 -14.52 -4.59
CA GLY A 50 -12.58 -14.17 -5.89
C GLY A 50 -11.65 -13.40 -6.82
N ILE A 51 -10.37 -13.23 -6.51
CA ILE A 51 -9.39 -12.56 -7.37
C ILE A 51 -8.74 -13.58 -8.32
N ARG A 52 -8.90 -13.39 -9.65
CA ARG A 52 -8.42 -14.32 -10.66
C ARG A 52 -7.69 -13.61 -11.80
N PRO A 53 -6.60 -14.22 -12.34
CA PRO A 53 -5.95 -15.47 -11.91
C PRO A 53 -5.11 -15.24 -10.62
N GLY A 54 -5.27 -16.15 -9.63
CA GLY A 54 -4.65 -15.97 -8.30
C GLY A 54 -3.11 -15.91 -8.33
N ARG A 55 -2.45 -16.72 -9.17
CA ARG A 55 -0.98 -16.73 -9.29
C ARG A 55 -0.42 -15.37 -9.74
N LEU A 56 -1.04 -14.75 -10.72
CA LEU A 56 -0.61 -13.43 -11.22
C LEU A 56 -0.75 -12.38 -10.12
N HIS A 57 -1.93 -12.32 -9.50
CA HIS A 57 -2.20 -11.30 -8.49
C HIS A 57 -1.42 -11.52 -7.19
N ALA A 58 -1.14 -12.77 -6.79
CA ALA A 58 -0.25 -13.07 -5.69
C ALA A 58 1.17 -12.57 -5.95
N ALA A 59 1.70 -12.80 -7.16
CA ALA A 59 3.04 -12.31 -7.53
C ALA A 59 3.07 -10.77 -7.61
N LEU A 60 2.06 -10.13 -8.20
CA LEU A 60 1.98 -8.67 -8.30
C LEU A 60 1.85 -8.02 -6.92
N ALA A 61 0.95 -8.50 -6.06
CA ALA A 61 0.77 -7.97 -4.71
C ALA A 61 2.05 -8.10 -3.91
N SER A 62 2.66 -9.29 -3.89
CA SER A 62 3.94 -9.51 -3.18
C SER A 62 5.06 -8.59 -3.71
N GLY A 63 5.15 -8.43 -5.03
CA GLY A 63 6.13 -7.55 -5.66
C GLY A 63 5.90 -6.07 -5.29
N PHE A 64 4.67 -5.59 -5.35
CA PHE A 64 4.31 -4.23 -4.97
C PHE A 64 4.55 -3.97 -3.48
N GLU A 65 4.22 -4.92 -2.60
CA GLU A 65 4.44 -4.78 -1.16
C GLU A 65 5.93 -4.79 -0.81
N LEU A 66 6.72 -5.69 -1.39
CA LEU A 66 8.16 -5.74 -1.13
C LEU A 66 8.88 -4.52 -1.70
N ALA A 67 8.68 -4.23 -2.99
CA ALA A 67 9.34 -3.11 -3.65
C ALA A 67 8.86 -1.76 -3.10
N GLY A 68 7.54 -1.57 -3.02
CA GLY A 68 6.94 -0.34 -2.50
C GLY A 68 7.30 -0.09 -1.04
N GLY A 69 7.34 -1.16 -0.22
CA GLY A 69 7.76 -1.06 1.18
C GLY A 69 9.22 -0.63 1.32
N VAL A 70 10.14 -1.20 0.55
CA VAL A 70 11.55 -0.79 0.54
C VAL A 70 11.69 0.65 0.04
N MET A 71 10.98 1.01 -1.04
CA MET A 71 11.00 2.38 -1.56
C MET A 71 10.47 3.39 -0.54
N LEU A 72 9.41 3.08 0.22
CA LEU A 72 8.90 3.93 1.30
C LEU A 72 9.94 4.13 2.40
N ILE A 73 10.60 3.06 2.85
CA ILE A 73 11.65 3.15 3.88
C ILE A 73 12.77 4.09 3.43
N LEU A 74 13.21 3.96 2.19
CA LEU A 74 14.27 4.78 1.61
C LEU A 74 13.81 6.20 1.24
N GLY A 75 12.51 6.44 1.10
CA GLY A 75 11.95 7.68 0.55
C GLY A 75 12.32 7.86 -0.91
N LEU A 76 12.16 6.80 -1.71
CA LEU A 76 12.45 6.79 -3.14
C LEU A 76 11.15 6.76 -3.93
N LEU A 77 10.96 7.73 -4.83
CA LEU A 77 9.71 7.90 -5.59
C LEU A 77 8.50 7.78 -4.66
N THR A 78 8.53 8.53 -3.57
CA THR A 78 7.64 8.37 -2.41
C THR A 78 6.17 8.27 -2.78
N PRO A 79 5.58 9.12 -3.65
CA PRO A 79 4.18 8.97 -4.03
C PRO A 79 3.89 7.69 -4.82
N LEU A 80 4.81 7.24 -5.66
CA LEU A 80 4.64 5.98 -6.39
C LEU A 80 4.68 4.78 -5.43
N ALA A 81 5.61 4.81 -4.48
CA ALA A 81 5.69 3.80 -3.43
C ALA A 81 4.42 3.79 -2.55
N ALA A 82 3.91 4.97 -2.17
CA ALA A 82 2.65 5.09 -1.43
C ALA A 82 1.43 4.62 -2.25
N ALA A 83 1.45 4.81 -3.58
CA ALA A 83 0.41 4.28 -4.47
C ALA A 83 0.33 2.75 -4.44
N THR A 84 1.46 2.05 -4.27
CA THR A 84 1.43 0.58 -4.10
C THR A 84 0.71 0.17 -2.81
N ALA A 85 0.93 0.91 -1.72
CA ALA A 85 0.22 0.70 -0.46
C ALA A 85 -1.28 0.92 -0.60
N VAL A 86 -1.69 2.04 -1.23
CA VAL A 86 -3.12 2.31 -1.48
C VAL A 86 -3.72 1.21 -2.36
N GLY A 87 -3.04 0.82 -3.45
CA GLY A 87 -3.54 -0.20 -4.36
C GLY A 87 -3.77 -1.55 -3.67
N THR A 88 -2.77 -2.07 -2.96
CA THR A 88 -2.86 -3.36 -2.28
C THR A 88 -3.86 -3.34 -1.13
N MET A 89 -3.83 -2.30 -0.29
CA MET A 89 -4.72 -2.18 0.87
C MET A 89 -6.17 -1.88 0.48
N ALA A 90 -6.43 -1.09 -0.55
CA ALA A 90 -7.80 -0.84 -1.01
C ALA A 90 -8.43 -2.08 -1.68
N VAL A 91 -7.64 -2.88 -2.40
CA VAL A 91 -8.10 -4.19 -2.88
C VAL A 91 -8.43 -5.11 -1.71
N ALA A 92 -7.55 -5.22 -0.70
CA ALA A 92 -7.79 -6.02 0.50
C ALA A 92 -9.03 -5.54 1.26
N LEU A 93 -9.21 -4.22 1.40
CA LEU A 93 -10.37 -3.61 2.03
C LEU A 93 -11.67 -4.11 1.37
N VAL A 94 -11.77 -4.02 0.05
CA VAL A 94 -13.00 -4.36 -0.68
C VAL A 94 -13.19 -5.86 -0.81
N ALA A 95 -12.15 -6.60 -1.21
CA ALA A 95 -12.27 -8.01 -1.56
C ALA A 95 -12.34 -8.95 -0.34
N ASN A 96 -11.72 -8.56 0.78
CA ASN A 96 -11.58 -9.40 1.96
C ASN A 96 -12.28 -8.83 3.22
N HIS A 97 -12.00 -7.57 3.59
CA HIS A 97 -12.33 -7.04 4.91
C HIS A 97 -13.70 -6.34 5.00
N TRP A 98 -14.20 -5.76 3.90
CA TRP A 98 -15.41 -4.93 3.91
C TRP A 98 -16.63 -5.60 4.58
N ARG A 99 -16.78 -6.89 4.35
CA ARG A 99 -17.94 -7.67 4.84
C ARG A 99 -17.85 -8.05 6.31
N ASN A 100 -16.68 -7.91 6.94
CA ASN A 100 -16.41 -8.31 8.33
C ASN A 100 -16.75 -7.21 9.34
N GLY A 101 -17.18 -6.03 8.84
CA GLY A 101 -17.44 -4.85 9.67
C GLY A 101 -16.18 -4.05 9.97
N PHE A 102 -16.32 -3.01 10.79
CA PHE A 102 -15.23 -2.05 11.04
C PHE A 102 -14.08 -2.65 11.85
N PHE A 103 -14.38 -3.21 13.02
CA PHE A 103 -13.39 -3.54 14.04
C PHE A 103 -12.50 -4.73 13.69
N ILE A 104 -11.18 -4.58 13.88
CA ILE A 104 -10.16 -5.59 13.55
C ILE A 104 -10.35 -6.90 14.35
N PHE A 105 -10.89 -6.85 15.56
CA PHE A 105 -11.11 -8.02 16.39
C PHE A 105 -12.35 -8.87 16.02
N ARG A 106 -13.09 -8.48 14.96
CA ARG A 106 -14.20 -9.31 14.47
C ARG A 106 -13.68 -10.54 13.72
N PRO A 107 -14.44 -11.66 13.71
CA PRO A 107 -14.10 -12.83 12.92
C PRO A 107 -13.87 -12.46 11.45
N GLY A 108 -12.74 -12.87 10.89
CA GLY A 108 -12.31 -12.53 9.54
C GLY A 108 -11.62 -11.17 9.41
N GLU A 109 -11.40 -10.48 10.54
CA GLU A 109 -10.75 -9.16 10.64
C GLU A 109 -11.50 -8.05 9.90
N GLY A 110 -11.97 -7.03 10.63
CA GLY A 110 -12.65 -5.88 10.06
C GLY A 110 -11.69 -4.97 9.27
N TYR A 111 -12.26 -3.98 8.57
CA TYR A 111 -11.49 -3.14 7.64
C TYR A 111 -10.77 -1.95 8.30
N GLU A 112 -10.85 -1.77 9.62
CA GLU A 112 -10.23 -0.66 10.38
C GLU A 112 -8.75 -0.48 10.02
N TYR A 113 -7.96 -1.55 10.08
CA TYR A 113 -6.52 -1.51 9.85
C TYR A 113 -6.16 -1.15 8.40
N VAL A 114 -6.77 -1.81 7.43
CA VAL A 114 -6.48 -1.55 6.02
C VAL A 114 -6.94 -0.15 5.59
N LEU A 115 -8.05 0.37 6.16
CA LEU A 115 -8.50 1.74 5.94
C LEU A 115 -7.47 2.74 6.49
N MET A 116 -6.97 2.52 7.70
CA MET A 116 -5.92 3.37 8.28
C MET A 116 -4.68 3.41 7.39
N LEU A 117 -4.23 2.26 6.88
CA LEU A 117 -3.07 2.21 5.96
C LEU A 117 -3.32 2.98 4.66
N VAL A 118 -4.52 2.89 4.07
CA VAL A 118 -4.89 3.67 2.87
C VAL A 118 -4.78 5.17 3.16
N ILE A 119 -5.37 5.65 4.26
CA ILE A 119 -5.35 7.08 4.60
C ILE A 119 -3.92 7.55 4.92
N VAL A 120 -3.15 6.78 5.68
CA VAL A 120 -1.75 7.10 5.98
C VAL A 120 -0.89 7.13 4.70
N ALA A 121 -1.09 6.20 3.78
CA ALA A 121 -0.39 6.21 2.50
C ALA A 121 -0.74 7.45 1.64
N CYS A 122 -2.01 7.89 1.65
CA CYS A 122 -2.40 9.17 1.03
C CYS A 122 -1.70 10.36 1.69
N ALA A 123 -1.61 10.38 3.02
CA ALA A 123 -0.88 11.43 3.75
C ALA A 123 0.62 11.43 3.42
N ILE A 124 1.26 10.25 3.31
CA ILE A 124 2.65 10.14 2.86
C ILE A 124 2.81 10.73 1.45
N GLY A 125 1.89 10.45 0.53
CA GLY A 125 1.93 11.03 -0.81
C GLY A 125 1.85 12.57 -0.82
N ALA A 126 1.03 13.14 0.07
CA ALA A 126 0.92 14.58 0.23
C ALA A 126 2.15 15.20 0.92
N LEU A 127 2.74 14.52 1.90
CA LEU A 127 3.95 14.98 2.60
C LEU A 127 5.20 14.88 1.73
N GLY A 128 5.22 13.96 0.75
CA GLY A 128 6.42 13.65 -0.02
C GLY A 128 7.48 12.90 0.80
N GLY A 129 8.71 12.84 0.25
CA GLY A 129 9.85 12.17 0.89
C GLY A 129 10.42 12.90 2.09
N GLY A 130 10.27 14.22 2.15
CA GLY A 130 10.90 15.08 3.15
C GLY A 130 12.44 15.15 3.00
N GLN A 131 13.09 15.86 3.91
CA GLN A 131 14.55 16.10 3.87
C GLN A 131 15.36 14.80 4.02
N VAL A 132 14.86 13.82 4.79
CA VAL A 132 15.55 12.54 5.04
C VAL A 132 15.04 11.48 4.05
N SER A 133 15.34 11.66 2.76
CA SER A 133 14.87 10.77 1.70
C SER A 133 15.84 10.71 0.52
N LEU A 134 15.76 9.64 -0.27
CA LEU A 134 16.44 9.58 -1.56
C LEU A 134 15.82 10.55 -2.58
N ASP A 135 14.53 10.85 -2.49
CA ASP A 135 13.89 11.86 -3.35
C ASP A 135 14.57 13.22 -3.21
N ARG A 136 14.89 13.62 -1.96
CA ARG A 136 15.63 14.87 -1.71
C ARG A 136 17.06 14.80 -2.24
N ALA A 137 17.75 13.69 -2.00
CA ALA A 137 19.13 13.51 -2.46
C ALA A 137 19.25 13.52 -3.99
N LEU A 138 18.20 13.11 -4.68
CA LEU A 138 18.11 13.05 -6.16
C LEU A 138 17.48 14.31 -6.77
N GLY A 139 17.04 15.28 -5.96
CA GLY A 139 16.40 16.50 -6.44
C GLY A 139 14.97 16.30 -6.96
N LEU A 140 14.28 15.25 -6.53
CA LEU A 140 12.91 14.91 -6.96
C LEU A 140 11.83 15.36 -5.95
N ALA A 141 12.22 15.80 -4.76
CA ALA A 141 11.29 16.02 -3.65
C ALA A 141 10.23 17.07 -3.98
N ASP A 142 10.64 18.22 -4.50
CA ASP A 142 9.76 19.37 -4.72
C ASP A 142 8.68 19.09 -5.80
N ASP A 143 8.95 18.17 -6.74
CA ASP A 143 8.01 17.77 -7.79
C ASP A 143 7.03 16.67 -7.34
N LEU A 144 7.34 16.01 -6.23
CA LEU A 144 6.66 14.79 -5.76
C LEU A 144 5.94 14.96 -4.41
N GLU A 145 5.55 16.18 -4.05
CA GLU A 145 4.83 16.47 -2.79
C GLU A 145 3.53 17.24 -3.01
N GLY A 146 2.83 17.54 -1.94
CA GLY A 146 1.59 18.29 -1.96
C GLY A 146 0.48 17.64 -2.78
N TRP A 147 -0.25 18.43 -3.53
CA TRP A 147 -1.36 17.96 -4.38
C TRP A 147 -0.90 17.03 -5.51
N ALA A 148 0.30 17.25 -6.06
CA ALA A 148 0.84 16.40 -7.11
C ALA A 148 1.12 14.99 -6.58
N GLY A 149 1.79 14.88 -5.44
CA GLY A 149 2.04 13.60 -4.78
C GLY A 149 0.75 12.87 -4.40
N LEU A 150 -0.22 13.58 -3.82
CA LEU A 150 -1.54 13.00 -3.50
C LEU A 150 -2.27 12.52 -4.76
N ALA A 151 -2.23 13.29 -5.85
CA ALA A 151 -2.87 12.90 -7.11
C ALA A 151 -2.25 11.63 -7.71
N VAL A 152 -0.93 11.47 -7.62
CA VAL A 152 -0.24 10.25 -8.03
C VAL A 152 -0.72 9.06 -7.20
N VAL A 153 -0.76 9.19 -5.88
CA VAL A 153 -1.19 8.12 -4.96
C VAL A 153 -2.62 7.69 -5.24
N VAL A 154 -3.54 8.64 -5.29
CA VAL A 154 -4.98 8.34 -5.49
C VAL A 154 -5.23 7.88 -6.93
N GLY A 155 -4.60 8.52 -7.92
CA GLY A 155 -4.75 8.17 -9.33
C GLY A 155 -4.24 6.78 -9.66
N LEU A 156 -3.01 6.46 -9.28
CA LEU A 156 -2.41 5.15 -9.57
C LEU A 156 -2.91 4.07 -8.62
N GLY A 157 -2.90 4.31 -7.31
CA GLY A 157 -3.35 3.33 -6.32
C GLY A 157 -4.84 3.07 -6.40
N GLY A 158 -5.67 4.12 -6.41
CA GLY A 158 -7.12 4.01 -6.55
C GLY A 158 -7.54 3.51 -7.93
N GLY A 159 -6.94 4.05 -9.00
CA GLY A 159 -7.20 3.60 -10.37
C GLY A 159 -6.83 2.14 -10.59
N GLY A 160 -5.68 1.69 -10.09
CA GLY A 160 -5.25 0.30 -10.10
C GLY A 160 -6.20 -0.62 -9.34
N THR A 161 -6.67 -0.16 -8.16
CA THR A 161 -7.71 -0.87 -7.39
C THR A 161 -8.99 -1.06 -8.19
N VAL A 162 -9.53 0.03 -8.76
CA VAL A 162 -10.76 -0.04 -9.57
C VAL A 162 -10.58 -0.97 -10.76
N LEU A 163 -9.48 -0.84 -11.48
CA LEU A 163 -9.16 -1.68 -12.64
C LEU A 163 -9.15 -3.17 -12.25
N LEU A 164 -8.43 -3.52 -11.17
CA LEU A 164 -8.35 -4.91 -10.71
C LEU A 164 -9.74 -5.43 -10.30
N LEU A 165 -10.47 -4.66 -9.50
CA LEU A 165 -11.78 -5.10 -9.00
C LEU A 165 -12.79 -5.29 -10.14
N VAL A 166 -12.80 -4.41 -11.13
CA VAL A 166 -13.73 -4.52 -12.27
C VAL A 166 -13.36 -5.69 -13.19
N THR A 167 -12.07 -5.90 -13.45
CA THR A 167 -11.61 -6.88 -14.44
C THR A 167 -11.40 -8.27 -13.86
N CYS A 168 -10.84 -8.37 -12.66
CA CYS A 168 -10.26 -9.61 -12.11
C CYS A 168 -10.98 -10.12 -10.84
N TRP A 169 -11.88 -9.32 -10.22
CA TRP A 169 -12.55 -9.75 -9.01
C TRP A 169 -13.97 -10.26 -9.30
N ARG A 170 -14.27 -11.47 -8.83
CA ARG A 170 -15.58 -12.11 -8.88
C ARG A 170 -15.90 -12.63 -7.49
N PRO A 171 -16.65 -11.85 -6.68
CA PRO A 171 -16.92 -12.17 -5.28
C PRO A 171 -17.58 -13.56 -5.18
N PRO A 172 -17.12 -14.39 -4.22
CA PRO A 172 -17.74 -15.69 -4.00
C PRO A 172 -19.21 -15.53 -3.57
N PRO A 173 -20.08 -16.51 -3.89
CA PRO A 173 -21.46 -16.50 -3.41
C PRO A 173 -21.51 -16.36 -1.89
N ARG A 174 -22.53 -15.69 -1.37
CA ARG A 174 -22.77 -15.66 0.08
C ARG A 174 -23.10 -17.08 0.52
N SER A 175 -22.31 -17.65 1.43
CA SER A 175 -22.77 -18.83 2.18
C SER A 175 -24.05 -18.42 2.90
N ALA A 176 -25.16 -19.12 2.64
CA ALA A 176 -26.36 -18.97 3.42
C ALA A 176 -26.03 -19.36 4.88
N THR A 177 -25.95 -18.37 5.77
CA THR A 177 -25.86 -18.57 7.23
C THR A 177 -27.27 -18.80 7.76
#